data_612ea8a7f1ba059ab6d79701a7594578
#
_entry.id   612ea8a7f1ba059ab6d79701a7594578
#
_cell.length_a   1.000
_cell.length_b   1.000
_cell.length_c   1.000
_cell.angle_alpha   90.00
_cell.angle_beta   90.00
_cell.angle_gamma   90.00
#
_symmetry.space_group_name_H-M   'P 1'
#
loop_
_entity.id
_entity.type
_entity.pdbx_description
1 polymer ?
#
loop_
_entity_poly.entity_id
_entity_poly.type
_entity_poly.pdbx_seq_one_letter_code
_entity_poly.pdbx_strand_id
1 'polypeptide(L)'
;INHDEPFYLHVAHYAPHVPLDATEDYLSLFPEQSSNRRRYALAMMYAVDAGVGSIVSKLEEYGILENTIIAFISDNGAPIGLDFTDAPITEKEAWNGSLNTPLLGEKGMLTDGGIKVPFIVHWPDKLQSNTVVEEPVISLDVLYSAIKRAGAPETVLSELDGVDIFPTQGFNKRALMNRPLFWRFWNQSAVRLGNYKYLKMGEEHEFLFDMASDEAVSNNLMSDMPDKAEELKNLYEAWNAEMYRQPQQNALNSQEREWLSFYLRP
;
A
#
# COMPACT_ATOMS: atom_id res chain seq x y z
N ILE A 1 -1.88 1.65 30.27
CA ILE A 1 -1.14 0.57 29.58
C ILE A 1 -0.21 -0.05 30.61
N ASN A 2 -0.26 -1.37 30.78
CA ASN A 2 0.73 -2.10 31.55
C ASN A 2 1.95 -2.31 30.65
N HIS A 3 3.04 -1.58 30.87
CA HIS A 3 4.26 -1.63 30.07
C HIS A 3 5.18 -2.80 30.44
N ASP A 4 4.79 -3.58 31.43
CA ASP A 4 5.53 -4.78 31.85
C ASP A 4 5.16 -6.02 31.02
N GLU A 5 4.13 -5.90 30.17
CA GLU A 5 3.66 -6.97 29.28
C GLU A 5 3.71 -6.54 27.80
N PRO A 6 4.06 -7.46 26.87
CA PRO A 6 3.99 -7.18 25.44
C PRO A 6 2.57 -6.77 25.03
N PHE A 7 2.48 -5.82 24.10
CA PHE A 7 1.21 -5.38 23.53
C PHE A 7 1.29 -5.29 22.00
N TYR A 8 0.11 -5.34 21.38
CA TYR A 8 -0.08 -5.00 19.97
C TYR A 8 -1.12 -3.87 19.88
N LEU A 9 -0.78 -2.81 19.16
CA LEU A 9 -1.67 -1.67 18.94
C LEU A 9 -1.80 -1.43 17.44
N HIS A 10 -3.04 -1.54 16.92
CA HIS A 10 -3.37 -1.13 15.56
C HIS A 10 -4.09 0.22 15.61
N VAL A 11 -3.49 1.24 15.00
CA VAL A 11 -4.06 2.60 14.92
C VAL A 11 -4.48 2.85 13.49
N ALA A 12 -5.76 2.71 13.21
CA ALA A 12 -6.34 2.96 11.89
C ALA A 12 -6.82 4.43 11.82
N HIS A 13 -5.98 5.30 11.27
CA HIS A 13 -6.37 6.69 11.02
C HIS A 13 -7.39 6.77 9.90
N TYR A 14 -8.45 7.56 10.09
CA TYR A 14 -9.39 7.89 9.04
C TYR A 14 -8.77 8.88 8.02
N ALA A 15 -8.01 9.86 8.53
CA ALA A 15 -7.35 10.86 7.73
C ALA A 15 -6.23 10.25 6.85
N PRO A 16 -6.03 10.74 5.61
CA PRO A 16 -6.67 11.89 4.98
C PRO A 16 -7.87 11.53 4.08
N HIS A 17 -8.63 10.46 4.40
CA HIS A 17 -9.79 10.03 3.60
C HIS A 17 -10.92 11.06 3.62
N VAL A 18 -11.68 11.11 2.54
CA VAL A 18 -12.89 11.95 2.43
C VAL A 18 -14.04 11.41 3.31
N PRO A 19 -14.95 12.27 3.79
CA PRO A 19 -14.99 13.73 3.64
C PRO A 19 -13.83 14.42 4.34
N LEU A 20 -13.30 15.49 3.71
CA LEU A 20 -12.19 16.23 4.29
C LEU A 20 -12.70 17.11 5.44
N ASP A 21 -12.13 16.94 6.62
CA ASP A 21 -12.47 17.69 7.82
C ASP A 21 -11.25 17.88 8.71
N ALA A 22 -11.10 19.07 9.29
CA ALA A 22 -10.01 19.38 10.21
C ALA A 22 -10.40 20.53 11.16
N THR A 23 -9.79 20.56 12.33
CA THR A 23 -9.99 21.63 13.31
C THR A 23 -9.36 22.94 12.84
N GLU A 24 -9.87 24.07 13.32
CA GLU A 24 -9.31 25.39 13.01
C GLU A 24 -7.83 25.50 13.44
N ASP A 25 -7.42 24.83 14.52
CA ASP A 25 -6.03 24.80 14.95
C ASP A 25 -5.12 24.23 13.88
N TYR A 26 -5.49 23.09 13.28
CA TYR A 26 -4.72 22.49 12.19
C TYR A 26 -4.85 23.28 10.88
N LEU A 27 -6.03 23.80 10.56
CA LEU A 27 -6.25 24.62 9.37
C LEU A 27 -5.43 25.92 9.40
N SER A 28 -5.21 26.49 10.58
CA SER A 28 -4.42 27.72 10.75
C SER A 28 -2.96 27.57 10.37
N LEU A 29 -2.43 26.34 10.36
CA LEU A 29 -1.07 26.02 9.93
C LEU A 29 -0.88 26.12 8.40
N PHE A 30 -1.97 26.13 7.66
CA PHE A 30 -1.97 26.13 6.18
C PHE A 30 -2.85 27.27 5.62
N PRO A 31 -2.57 28.55 5.95
CA PRO A 31 -3.46 29.67 5.61
C PRO A 31 -3.51 29.98 4.09
N GLU A 32 -2.40 29.75 3.37
CA GLU A 32 -2.22 30.11 1.97
C GLU A 32 -2.09 28.85 1.10
N GLN A 33 -3.20 28.30 0.69
CA GLN A 33 -3.23 27.17 -0.24
C GLN A 33 -4.02 27.51 -1.50
N SER A 34 -3.76 26.78 -2.59
CA SER A 34 -4.39 26.98 -3.89
C SER A 34 -5.91 26.70 -3.88
N SER A 35 -6.37 25.85 -2.95
CA SER A 35 -7.79 25.55 -2.75
C SER A 35 -8.07 25.17 -1.30
N ASN A 36 -9.32 25.25 -0.88
CA ASN A 36 -9.75 24.74 0.43
C ASN A 36 -9.52 23.23 0.54
N ARG A 37 -9.76 22.45 -0.50
CA ARG A 37 -9.49 21.00 -0.49
C ARG A 37 -8.02 20.71 -0.15
N ARG A 38 -7.08 21.44 -0.75
CA ARG A 38 -5.66 21.30 -0.43
C ARG A 38 -5.36 21.66 1.01
N ARG A 39 -5.95 22.76 1.51
CA ARG A 39 -5.80 23.20 2.89
C ARG A 39 -6.26 22.14 3.89
N TYR A 40 -7.47 21.59 3.69
CA TYR A 40 -7.99 20.53 4.54
C TYR A 40 -7.17 19.24 4.44
N ALA A 41 -6.79 18.81 3.23
CA ALA A 41 -5.97 17.62 3.04
C ALA A 41 -4.62 17.72 3.79
N LEU A 42 -3.95 18.88 3.73
CA LEU A 42 -2.72 19.12 4.47
C LEU A 42 -2.92 19.14 5.99
N ALA A 43 -3.98 19.76 6.47
CA ALA A 43 -4.34 19.79 7.88
C ALA A 43 -4.62 18.38 8.42
N MET A 44 -5.33 17.54 7.65
CA MET A 44 -5.56 16.13 7.98
C MET A 44 -4.26 15.31 8.00
N MET A 45 -3.37 15.50 7.03
CA MET A 45 -2.06 14.84 7.01
C MET A 45 -1.21 15.25 8.22
N TYR A 46 -1.22 16.54 8.57
CA TYR A 46 -0.54 17.02 9.77
C TYR A 46 -1.11 16.41 11.04
N ALA A 47 -2.42 16.22 11.12
CA ALA A 47 -3.07 15.58 12.28
C ALA A 47 -2.61 14.11 12.43
N VAL A 48 -2.43 13.37 11.33
CA VAL A 48 -1.85 12.02 11.35
C VAL A 48 -0.41 12.06 11.88
N ASP A 49 0.41 12.96 11.34
CA ASP A 49 1.81 13.13 11.77
C ASP A 49 1.92 13.49 13.25
N ALA A 50 1.12 14.43 13.73
CA ALA A 50 1.05 14.80 15.15
C ALA A 50 0.60 13.63 16.04
N GLY A 51 -0.33 12.81 15.54
CA GLY A 51 -0.76 11.59 16.23
C GLY A 51 0.36 10.55 16.36
N VAL A 52 1.10 10.32 15.28
CA VAL A 52 2.31 9.45 15.29
C VAL A 52 3.35 9.99 16.26
N GLY A 53 3.63 11.30 16.20
CA GLY A 53 4.56 11.97 17.12
C GLY A 53 4.15 11.77 18.59
N SER A 54 2.86 11.88 18.91
CA SER A 54 2.35 11.66 20.26
C SER A 54 2.55 10.23 20.74
N ILE A 55 2.38 9.24 19.87
CA ILE A 55 2.63 7.82 20.18
C ILE A 55 4.12 7.61 20.46
N VAL A 56 5.01 8.09 19.57
CA VAL A 56 6.45 7.97 19.73
C VAL A 56 6.92 8.60 21.04
N SER A 57 6.49 9.85 21.32
CA SER A 57 6.85 10.54 22.57
C SER A 57 6.38 9.78 23.81
N LYS A 58 5.22 9.13 23.74
CA LYS A 58 4.72 8.33 24.87
C LYS A 58 5.53 7.05 25.07
N LEU A 59 5.99 6.39 24.01
CA LEU A 59 6.89 5.23 24.08
C LEU A 59 8.26 5.61 24.65
N GLU A 60 8.77 6.81 24.30
CA GLU A 60 10.00 7.36 24.89
C GLU A 60 9.84 7.64 26.38
N GLU A 61 8.74 8.30 26.79
CA GLU A 61 8.43 8.61 28.19
C GLU A 61 8.40 7.35 29.07
N TYR A 62 7.89 6.24 28.52
CA TYR A 62 7.87 4.94 29.21
C TYR A 62 9.18 4.14 29.09
N GLY A 63 10.16 4.62 28.31
CA GLY A 63 11.44 3.94 28.12
C GLY A 63 11.34 2.63 27.35
N ILE A 64 10.31 2.47 26.51
CA ILE A 64 10.06 1.24 25.75
C ILE A 64 10.20 1.40 24.22
N LEU A 65 10.53 2.60 23.74
CA LEU A 65 10.64 2.88 22.30
C LEU A 65 11.68 1.96 21.61
N GLU A 66 12.84 1.78 22.23
CA GLU A 66 13.95 0.97 21.66
C GLU A 66 13.52 -0.46 21.36
N ASN A 67 12.68 -1.05 22.24
CA ASN A 67 12.16 -2.42 22.10
C ASN A 67 10.75 -2.48 21.48
N THR A 68 10.32 -1.44 20.79
CA THR A 68 9.00 -1.38 20.14
C THR A 68 9.18 -1.32 18.63
N ILE A 69 8.48 -2.23 17.92
CA ILE A 69 8.34 -2.16 16.45
C ILE A 69 7.22 -1.18 16.13
N ILE A 70 7.54 -0.12 15.40
CA ILE A 70 6.56 0.80 14.84
C ILE A 70 6.55 0.60 13.32
N ALA A 71 5.42 0.16 12.77
CA ALA A 71 5.22 0.06 11.34
C ALA A 71 4.19 1.11 10.90
N PHE A 72 4.58 2.01 10.01
CA PHE A 72 3.70 2.96 9.35
C PHE A 72 3.49 2.53 7.91
N ILE A 73 2.24 2.37 7.50
CA ILE A 73 1.86 1.97 6.14
C ILE A 73 0.59 2.71 5.71
N SER A 74 0.55 3.15 4.45
CA SER A 74 -0.71 3.58 3.83
C SER A 74 -1.49 2.36 3.35
N ASP A 75 -2.81 2.45 3.32
CA ASP A 75 -3.68 1.35 2.86
C ASP A 75 -3.76 1.25 1.33
N ASN A 76 -3.67 2.39 0.63
CA ASN A 76 -3.70 2.49 -0.83
C ASN A 76 -3.05 3.79 -1.33
N GLY A 77 -2.84 3.87 -2.63
CA GLY A 77 -2.40 5.09 -3.29
C GLY A 77 -3.48 6.19 -3.32
N ALA A 78 -3.08 7.41 -3.65
CA ALA A 78 -3.98 8.55 -3.67
C ALA A 78 -5.02 8.43 -4.80
N PRO A 79 -6.29 8.79 -4.56
CA PRO A 79 -7.26 8.99 -5.63
C PRO A 79 -6.96 10.32 -6.33
N ILE A 80 -6.90 10.31 -7.67
CA ILE A 80 -6.50 11.49 -8.46
C ILE A 80 -7.67 12.08 -9.23
N GLY A 81 -8.56 11.25 -9.77
CA GLY A 81 -9.59 11.64 -10.73
C GLY A 81 -11.02 11.64 -10.22
N LEU A 82 -11.27 11.59 -8.93
CA LEU A 82 -12.62 11.36 -8.42
C LEU A 82 -13.34 12.63 -7.97
N ASP A 83 -14.59 12.78 -8.43
CA ASP A 83 -15.57 13.73 -7.90
C ASP A 83 -16.06 13.24 -6.53
N PHE A 84 -15.47 13.77 -5.46
CA PHE A 84 -15.98 13.53 -4.12
C PHE A 84 -16.91 14.67 -3.67
N THR A 85 -18.03 14.29 -3.06
CA THR A 85 -18.84 15.24 -2.31
C THR A 85 -18.26 15.33 -0.91
N ASP A 86 -17.43 16.34 -0.66
CA ASP A 86 -16.81 16.59 0.65
C ASP A 86 -17.63 17.60 1.44
N ALA A 87 -18.18 17.20 2.58
CA ALA A 87 -18.70 18.13 3.57
C ALA A 87 -17.61 18.35 4.65
N PRO A 88 -17.29 19.57 5.08
CA PRO A 88 -17.99 20.83 4.80
C PRO A 88 -17.52 21.60 3.55
N ILE A 89 -16.76 20.99 2.66
CA ILE A 89 -16.17 21.65 1.49
C ILE A 89 -17.11 21.60 0.30
N THR A 90 -17.34 22.74 -0.32
CA THR A 90 -18.27 22.89 -1.47
C THR A 90 -17.55 22.89 -2.83
N GLU A 91 -16.23 22.93 -2.85
CA GLU A 91 -15.41 22.89 -4.06
C GLU A 91 -15.36 21.47 -4.64
N LYS A 92 -16.32 21.11 -5.46
CA LYS A 92 -16.51 19.74 -5.97
C LYS A 92 -15.40 19.27 -6.91
N GLU A 93 -14.76 20.18 -7.64
CA GLU A 93 -13.80 19.86 -8.70
C GLU A 93 -12.34 20.18 -8.35
N ALA A 94 -12.10 20.74 -7.16
CA ALA A 94 -10.77 21.14 -6.75
C ALA A 94 -9.94 19.92 -6.36
N TRP A 95 -8.83 19.71 -7.05
CA TRP A 95 -7.84 18.68 -6.70
C TRP A 95 -7.19 18.98 -5.32
N ASN A 96 -7.05 17.96 -4.48
CA ASN A 96 -6.46 18.11 -3.14
C ASN A 96 -4.92 18.14 -3.14
N GLY A 97 -4.28 18.06 -4.29
CA GLY A 97 -2.83 18.08 -4.45
C GLY A 97 -2.13 16.74 -4.21
N SER A 98 -2.87 15.65 -4.06
CA SER A 98 -2.28 14.32 -3.97
C SER A 98 -1.75 13.86 -5.33
N LEU A 99 -0.59 13.19 -5.34
CA LEU A 99 0.07 12.66 -6.54
C LEU A 99 0.63 11.28 -6.25
N ASN A 100 0.55 10.40 -7.23
CA ASN A 100 1.24 9.10 -7.20
C ASN A 100 2.50 9.10 -8.08
N THR A 101 2.76 10.18 -8.82
CA THR A 101 3.91 10.32 -9.73
C THR A 101 5.25 10.02 -9.01
N PRO A 102 6.17 9.24 -9.62
CA PRO A 102 6.15 8.77 -11.02
C PRO A 102 5.28 7.52 -11.27
N LEU A 103 4.67 6.94 -10.24
CA LEU A 103 3.91 5.70 -10.32
C LEU A 103 2.61 5.89 -11.11
N LEU A 104 2.32 4.94 -12.00
CA LEU A 104 1.11 4.97 -12.80
C LEU A 104 -0.11 4.52 -12.00
N GLY A 105 -1.24 5.22 -12.19
CA GLY A 105 -2.54 4.85 -11.64
C GLY A 105 -2.84 5.49 -10.29
N GLU A 106 -3.94 5.04 -9.69
CA GLU A 106 -4.53 5.63 -8.50
C GLU A 106 -5.24 4.59 -7.63
N LYS A 107 -5.78 5.02 -6.49
CA LYS A 107 -6.60 4.20 -5.60
C LYS A 107 -7.64 3.38 -6.37
N GLY A 108 -7.66 2.08 -6.13
CA GLY A 108 -8.54 1.12 -6.82
C GLY A 108 -7.89 0.44 -8.02
N MET A 109 -6.72 0.90 -8.49
CA MET A 109 -5.95 0.21 -9.51
C MET A 109 -4.91 -0.73 -8.90
N LEU A 110 -4.61 -1.83 -9.60
CA LEU A 110 -3.51 -2.73 -9.24
C LEU A 110 -2.18 -2.36 -9.90
N THR A 111 -2.09 -1.20 -10.54
CA THR A 111 -0.84 -0.53 -10.92
C THR A 111 -0.14 0.02 -9.69
N ASP A 112 1.14 0.36 -9.79
CA ASP A 112 1.92 0.79 -8.62
C ASP A 112 1.41 2.09 -7.98
N GLY A 113 0.79 3.01 -8.76
CA GLY A 113 0.13 4.19 -8.20
C GLY A 113 -1.03 3.88 -7.25
N GLY A 114 -1.64 2.70 -7.36
CA GLY A 114 -2.69 2.25 -6.46
C GLY A 114 -2.21 1.41 -5.27
N ILE A 115 -1.10 0.66 -5.42
CA ILE A 115 -0.68 -0.34 -4.43
C ILE A 115 0.75 -0.19 -3.89
N LYS A 116 1.66 0.55 -4.53
CA LYS A 116 2.99 0.86 -3.99
C LYS A 116 2.90 2.08 -3.09
N VAL A 117 2.75 1.84 -1.81
CA VAL A 117 2.43 2.85 -0.80
C VAL A 117 3.63 3.13 0.11
N PRO A 118 3.67 4.27 0.81
CA PRO A 118 4.65 4.52 1.86
C PRO A 118 4.62 3.42 2.91
N PHE A 119 5.80 2.86 3.20
CA PHE A 119 6.01 1.87 4.24
C PHE A 119 7.29 2.19 5.00
N ILE A 120 7.17 2.44 6.30
CA ILE A 120 8.29 2.79 7.17
C ILE A 120 8.26 1.88 8.39
N VAL A 121 9.42 1.37 8.78
CA VAL A 121 9.57 0.60 10.01
C VAL A 121 10.64 1.22 10.87
N HIS A 122 10.33 1.35 12.16
CA HIS A 122 11.24 1.81 13.19
C HIS A 122 11.34 0.74 14.30
N TRP A 123 12.55 0.26 14.56
CA TRP A 123 12.86 -0.68 15.64
C TRP A 123 14.34 -0.51 16.02
N PRO A 124 14.69 0.46 16.87
CA PRO A 124 16.08 0.86 17.12
C PRO A 124 16.98 -0.27 17.61
N ASP A 125 16.49 -1.14 18.47
CA ASP A 125 17.28 -2.29 18.99
C ASP A 125 17.72 -3.28 17.91
N LYS A 126 17.06 -3.35 16.76
CA LYS A 126 17.26 -4.43 15.78
C LYS A 126 17.52 -3.95 14.36
N LEU A 127 17.04 -2.76 14.00
CA LEU A 127 17.16 -2.24 12.64
C LEU A 127 18.16 -1.08 12.59
N GLN A 128 19.05 -1.12 11.62
CA GLN A 128 19.93 0.00 11.34
C GLN A 128 19.14 1.18 10.81
N SER A 129 19.35 2.36 11.37
CA SER A 129 18.76 3.60 10.91
C SER A 129 19.20 3.97 9.48
N ASN A 130 18.37 4.77 8.79
CA ASN A 130 18.66 5.26 7.43
C ASN A 130 18.93 4.13 6.40
N THR A 131 18.27 2.99 6.55
CA THR A 131 18.36 1.87 5.61
C THR A 131 17.16 1.90 4.68
N VAL A 132 17.41 1.74 3.37
CA VAL A 132 16.38 1.51 2.35
C VAL A 132 16.38 0.04 1.98
N VAL A 133 15.20 -0.56 1.91
CA VAL A 133 14.97 -1.95 1.49
C VAL A 133 14.21 -1.92 0.17
N GLU A 134 14.84 -2.43 -0.88
CA GLU A 134 14.31 -2.44 -2.24
C GLU A 134 13.42 -3.67 -2.53
N GLU A 135 13.55 -4.70 -1.71
CA GLU A 135 12.76 -5.91 -1.85
C GLU A 135 11.28 -5.62 -1.52
N PRO A 136 10.33 -6.07 -2.36
CA PRO A 136 8.92 -5.78 -2.15
C PRO A 136 8.38 -6.49 -0.90
N VAL A 137 7.65 -5.72 -0.09
CA VAL A 137 6.90 -6.17 1.08
C VAL A 137 5.42 -5.89 0.87
N ILE A 138 4.55 -6.61 1.57
CA ILE A 138 3.11 -6.37 1.58
C ILE A 138 2.59 -6.22 3.00
N SER A 139 1.40 -5.67 3.16
CA SER A 139 0.78 -5.44 4.48
C SER A 139 0.63 -6.70 5.32
N LEU A 140 0.43 -7.87 4.68
CA LEU A 140 0.33 -9.17 5.35
C LEU A 140 1.62 -9.54 6.12
N ASP A 141 2.78 -9.08 5.65
CA ASP A 141 4.07 -9.35 6.31
C ASP A 141 4.19 -8.69 7.67
N VAL A 142 3.57 -7.52 7.85
CA VAL A 142 3.56 -6.80 9.12
C VAL A 142 2.84 -7.64 10.18
N LEU A 143 1.64 -8.12 9.85
CA LEU A 143 0.86 -8.94 10.76
C LEU A 143 1.52 -10.29 11.04
N TYR A 144 2.03 -10.97 9.99
CA TYR A 144 2.79 -12.21 10.15
C TYR A 144 3.97 -12.03 11.11
N SER A 145 4.76 -11.00 10.89
CA SER A 145 5.93 -10.70 11.74
C SER A 145 5.52 -10.40 13.18
N ALA A 146 4.44 -9.65 13.40
CA ALA A 146 3.93 -9.34 14.73
C ALA A 146 3.45 -10.60 15.48
N ILE A 147 2.66 -11.44 14.82
CA ILE A 147 2.15 -12.69 15.37
C ILE A 147 3.29 -13.65 15.71
N LYS A 148 4.30 -13.73 14.85
CA LYS A 148 5.50 -14.53 15.09
C LYS A 148 6.31 -14.00 16.28
N ARG A 149 6.47 -12.68 16.41
CA ARG A 149 7.14 -12.07 17.58
C ARG A 149 6.36 -12.29 18.88
N ALA A 150 5.04 -12.39 18.81
CA ALA A 150 4.19 -12.75 19.95
C ALA A 150 4.31 -14.23 20.37
N GLY A 151 5.11 -15.05 19.65
CA GLY A 151 5.35 -16.45 19.98
C GLY A 151 4.26 -17.40 19.50
N ALA A 152 3.54 -17.06 18.46
CA ALA A 152 2.54 -17.96 17.86
C ALA A 152 3.18 -19.26 17.38
N PRO A 153 2.51 -20.40 17.53
CA PRO A 153 3.03 -21.69 17.08
C PRO A 153 3.02 -21.79 15.55
N GLU A 154 3.89 -22.65 15.01
CA GLU A 154 4.03 -22.83 13.55
C GLU A 154 2.71 -23.26 12.89
N THR A 155 1.83 -23.96 13.60
CA THR A 155 0.48 -24.32 13.11
C THR A 155 -0.42 -23.12 12.82
N VAL A 156 -0.20 -21.98 13.48
CA VAL A 156 -0.88 -20.72 13.18
C VAL A 156 -0.15 -19.97 12.05
N LEU A 157 1.17 -19.94 12.09
CA LEU A 157 1.97 -19.23 11.09
C LEU A 157 1.83 -19.84 9.71
N SER A 158 1.69 -21.17 9.60
CA SER A 158 1.50 -21.86 8.31
C SER A 158 0.17 -21.58 7.60
N GLU A 159 -0.81 -21.01 8.31
CA GLU A 159 -2.10 -20.60 7.75
C GLU A 159 -2.09 -19.14 7.22
N LEU A 160 -0.96 -18.43 7.36
CA LEU A 160 -0.84 -17.02 7.00
C LEU A 160 -0.02 -16.83 5.71
N ASP A 161 -0.49 -15.93 4.84
CA ASP A 161 0.15 -15.64 3.56
C ASP A 161 1.39 -14.71 3.65
N GLY A 162 1.60 -14.05 4.79
CA GLY A 162 2.76 -13.18 5.02
C GLY A 162 4.05 -13.94 5.28
N VAL A 163 5.16 -13.22 5.33
CA VAL A 163 6.46 -13.75 5.76
C VAL A 163 7.08 -12.89 6.86
N ASP A 164 7.97 -13.48 7.65
CA ASP A 164 8.71 -12.73 8.67
C ASP A 164 9.73 -11.80 8.03
N ILE A 165 9.46 -10.50 8.06
CA ILE A 165 10.37 -9.47 7.57
C ILE A 165 11.37 -8.99 8.62
N PHE A 166 11.22 -9.39 9.89
CA PHE A 166 12.07 -9.03 11.01
C PHE A 166 12.64 -10.28 11.69
N PRO A 167 13.60 -11.02 11.09
CA PRO A 167 14.29 -12.08 11.79
C PRO A 167 15.06 -11.51 12.99
N THR A 168 15.91 -12.26 13.59
CA THR A 168 16.65 -11.88 14.81
C THR A 168 17.46 -10.59 14.71
N GLN A 169 17.92 -10.23 13.50
CA GLN A 169 18.63 -8.95 13.22
C GLN A 169 18.43 -8.53 11.77
N GLY A 170 18.00 -7.27 11.57
CA GLY A 170 17.84 -6.67 10.26
C GLY A 170 16.62 -7.17 9.48
N PHE A 171 16.54 -6.84 8.21
CA PHE A 171 15.49 -7.28 7.29
C PHE A 171 15.80 -8.65 6.69
N ASN A 172 14.78 -9.49 6.53
CA ASN A 172 14.92 -10.82 5.92
C ASN A 172 14.84 -10.76 4.39
N LYS A 173 15.85 -10.16 3.76
CA LYS A 173 15.92 -10.05 2.30
C LYS A 173 15.69 -11.37 1.57
N ARG A 174 16.20 -12.49 2.11
CA ARG A 174 16.07 -13.82 1.50
C ARG A 174 14.61 -14.28 1.42
N ALA A 175 13.78 -13.99 2.44
CA ALA A 175 12.37 -14.34 2.42
C ALA A 175 11.57 -13.47 1.44
N LEU A 176 12.05 -12.25 1.15
CA LEU A 176 11.41 -11.31 0.26
C LEU A 176 11.78 -11.53 -1.22
N MET A 177 13.00 -12.02 -1.47
CA MET A 177 13.49 -12.26 -2.82
C MET A 177 12.71 -13.38 -3.51
N ASN A 178 12.30 -13.13 -4.75
CA ASN A 178 11.70 -14.12 -5.65
C ASN A 178 10.44 -14.83 -5.13
N ARG A 179 9.72 -14.24 -4.18
CA ARG A 179 8.39 -14.72 -3.83
C ARG A 179 7.35 -14.07 -4.73
N PRO A 180 6.34 -14.81 -5.20
CA PRO A 180 5.24 -14.20 -5.91
C PRO A 180 4.35 -13.42 -4.94
N LEU A 181 3.91 -12.24 -5.37
CA LEU A 181 2.92 -11.40 -4.68
C LEU A 181 1.69 -11.29 -5.56
N PHE A 182 0.51 -11.50 -4.98
CA PHE A 182 -0.74 -11.60 -5.72
C PHE A 182 -1.75 -10.56 -5.26
N TRP A 183 -2.52 -10.03 -6.22
CA TRP A 183 -3.63 -9.11 -5.97
C TRP A 183 -4.79 -9.43 -6.88
N ARG A 184 -6.00 -9.22 -6.39
CA ARG A 184 -7.22 -9.16 -7.19
C ARG A 184 -8.17 -8.13 -6.59
N PHE A 185 -8.74 -7.30 -7.43
CA PHE A 185 -9.70 -6.29 -7.03
C PHE A 185 -10.65 -5.99 -8.19
N TRP A 186 -11.96 -6.10 -7.98
CA TRP A 186 -12.98 -6.02 -9.03
C TRP A 186 -12.64 -6.97 -10.20
N ASN A 187 -12.46 -6.41 -11.40
CA ASN A 187 -12.09 -7.17 -12.61
C ASN A 187 -10.58 -7.07 -12.90
N GLN A 188 -9.80 -6.71 -11.94
CA GLN A 188 -8.36 -6.63 -12.04
C GLN A 188 -7.69 -7.81 -11.32
N SER A 189 -6.60 -8.26 -11.89
CA SER A 189 -5.73 -9.30 -11.32
C SER A 189 -4.28 -8.91 -11.56
N ALA A 190 -3.43 -9.13 -10.57
CA ALA A 190 -2.00 -8.89 -10.74
C ALA A 190 -1.17 -9.92 -9.99
N VAL A 191 0.00 -10.24 -10.54
CA VAL A 191 1.06 -10.98 -9.87
C VAL A 191 2.39 -10.32 -10.14
N ARG A 192 3.22 -10.20 -9.10
CA ARG A 192 4.60 -9.76 -9.19
C ARG A 192 5.54 -10.88 -8.76
N LEU A 193 6.54 -11.17 -9.57
CA LEU A 193 7.65 -12.07 -9.23
C LEU A 193 8.97 -11.40 -9.60
N GLY A 194 9.77 -11.09 -8.58
CA GLY A 194 10.99 -10.30 -8.75
C GLY A 194 10.68 -8.92 -9.36
N ASN A 195 11.29 -8.63 -10.50
CA ASN A 195 11.09 -7.37 -11.21
C ASN A 195 9.88 -7.36 -12.14
N TYR A 196 9.30 -8.50 -12.47
CA TYR A 196 8.21 -8.57 -13.42
C TYR A 196 6.85 -8.56 -12.75
N LYS A 197 5.93 -7.78 -13.34
CA LYS A 197 4.55 -7.67 -12.90
C LYS A 197 3.61 -7.91 -14.07
N TYR A 198 2.79 -8.95 -13.96
CA TYR A 198 1.66 -9.18 -14.85
C TYR A 198 0.42 -8.52 -14.28
N LEU A 199 -0.33 -7.84 -15.12
CA LEU A 199 -1.60 -7.18 -14.79
C LEU A 199 -2.64 -7.57 -15.83
N LYS A 200 -3.82 -7.95 -15.37
CA LYS A 200 -5.00 -8.20 -16.21
C LYS A 200 -6.14 -7.28 -15.79
N MET A 201 -6.82 -6.66 -16.77
CA MET A 201 -8.02 -5.86 -16.57
C MET A 201 -9.15 -6.40 -17.46
N GLY A 202 -10.20 -6.93 -16.82
CA GLY A 202 -11.25 -7.67 -17.54
C GLY A 202 -10.72 -8.95 -18.17
N GLU A 203 -11.37 -9.40 -19.25
CA GLU A 203 -10.97 -10.63 -19.97
C GLU A 203 -9.96 -10.37 -21.10
N GLU A 204 -9.93 -9.14 -21.63
CA GLU A 204 -9.29 -8.83 -22.91
C GLU A 204 -7.96 -8.07 -22.79
N HIS A 205 -7.67 -7.45 -21.63
CA HIS A 205 -6.54 -6.56 -21.49
C HIS A 205 -5.49 -7.13 -20.55
N GLU A 206 -4.36 -7.53 -21.12
CA GLU A 206 -3.22 -8.13 -20.40
C GLU A 206 -1.95 -7.28 -20.61
N PHE A 207 -1.18 -7.12 -19.56
CA PHE A 207 0.04 -6.30 -19.53
C PHE A 207 1.14 -7.03 -18.77
N LEU A 208 2.37 -6.85 -19.23
CA LEU A 208 3.58 -7.29 -18.55
C LEU A 208 4.54 -6.11 -18.45
N PHE A 209 5.04 -5.83 -17.24
CA PHE A 209 5.95 -4.73 -16.98
C PHE A 209 7.22 -5.22 -16.29
N ASP A 210 8.36 -4.58 -16.61
CA ASP A 210 9.61 -4.70 -15.85
C ASP A 210 9.72 -3.54 -14.86
N MET A 211 9.41 -3.78 -13.61
CA MET A 211 9.37 -2.76 -12.55
C MET A 211 10.75 -2.19 -12.18
N ALA A 212 11.85 -2.80 -12.64
CA ALA A 212 13.20 -2.29 -12.39
C ALA A 212 13.61 -1.23 -13.40
N SER A 213 13.14 -1.34 -14.64
CA SER A 213 13.48 -0.43 -15.73
C SER A 213 12.37 0.55 -16.11
N ASP A 214 11.13 0.27 -15.69
CA ASP A 214 9.92 1.02 -16.06
C ASP A 214 9.03 1.28 -14.84
N GLU A 215 9.46 2.17 -13.95
CA GLU A 215 8.68 2.55 -12.76
C GLU A 215 7.32 3.17 -13.12
N ALA A 216 7.22 3.80 -14.28
CA ALA A 216 5.99 4.40 -14.79
C ALA A 216 5.05 3.41 -15.47
N VAL A 217 5.44 2.12 -15.60
CA VAL A 217 4.67 1.05 -16.29
C VAL A 217 4.16 1.49 -17.69
N SER A 218 5.04 2.10 -18.46
CA SER A 218 4.73 2.70 -19.77
C SER A 218 4.93 1.73 -20.94
N ASN A 219 5.70 0.64 -20.74
CA ASN A 219 6.07 -0.29 -21.78
C ASN A 219 5.49 -1.68 -21.52
N ASN A 220 4.52 -2.09 -22.33
CA ASN A 220 3.90 -3.42 -22.24
C ASN A 220 4.76 -4.47 -22.95
N LEU A 221 5.35 -5.37 -22.19
CA LEU A 221 6.27 -6.42 -22.67
C LEU A 221 5.56 -7.74 -23.04
N MET A 222 4.23 -7.80 -23.10
CA MET A 222 3.49 -9.03 -23.42
C MET A 222 3.96 -9.69 -24.73
N SER A 223 4.20 -8.88 -25.77
CA SER A 223 4.66 -9.36 -27.06
C SER A 223 6.16 -9.68 -27.10
N ASP A 224 6.96 -8.97 -26.30
CA ASP A 224 8.41 -9.13 -26.30
C ASP A 224 8.88 -10.28 -25.41
N MET A 225 8.10 -10.61 -24.37
CA MET A 225 8.43 -11.63 -23.37
C MET A 225 7.25 -12.60 -23.11
N PRO A 226 6.75 -13.30 -24.14
CA PRO A 226 5.56 -14.14 -24.00
C PRO A 226 5.74 -15.29 -22.99
N ASP A 227 6.92 -15.90 -22.92
CA ASP A 227 7.21 -16.97 -21.96
C ASP A 227 7.14 -16.47 -20.51
N LYS A 228 7.60 -15.24 -20.23
CA LYS A 228 7.52 -14.63 -18.92
C LYS A 228 6.08 -14.25 -18.56
N ALA A 229 5.32 -13.77 -19.51
CA ALA A 229 3.90 -13.48 -19.33
C ALA A 229 3.12 -14.75 -18.97
N GLU A 230 3.36 -15.84 -19.68
CA GLU A 230 2.72 -17.14 -19.42
C GLU A 230 3.12 -17.73 -18.05
N GLU A 231 4.41 -17.61 -17.67
CA GLU A 231 4.89 -18.02 -16.33
C GLU A 231 4.08 -17.32 -15.24
N LEU A 232 3.98 -15.99 -15.31
CA LEU A 232 3.28 -15.19 -14.29
C LEU A 232 1.77 -15.46 -14.28
N LYS A 233 1.17 -15.61 -15.46
CA LYS A 233 -0.23 -15.96 -15.60
C LYS A 233 -0.54 -17.31 -14.93
N ASN A 234 0.27 -18.32 -15.19
CA ASN A 234 0.11 -19.66 -14.59
C ASN A 234 0.27 -19.59 -13.06
N LEU A 235 1.20 -18.80 -12.54
CA LEU A 235 1.34 -18.56 -11.10
C LEU A 235 0.08 -17.93 -10.50
N TYR A 236 -0.47 -16.91 -11.18
CA TYR A 236 -1.72 -16.27 -10.74
C TYR A 236 -2.90 -17.24 -10.76
N GLU A 237 -3.06 -18.01 -11.82
CA GLU A 237 -4.17 -18.96 -11.98
C GLU A 237 -4.12 -20.05 -10.89
N ALA A 238 -2.93 -20.59 -10.60
CA ALA A 238 -2.73 -21.56 -9.54
C ALA A 238 -3.14 -21.01 -8.18
N TRP A 239 -2.64 -19.82 -7.82
CA TRP A 239 -3.02 -19.14 -6.58
C TRP A 239 -4.52 -18.83 -6.52
N ASN A 240 -5.10 -18.30 -7.60
CA ASN A 240 -6.51 -17.91 -7.64
C ASN A 240 -7.46 -19.11 -7.53
N ALA A 241 -7.01 -20.29 -7.96
CA ALA A 241 -7.80 -21.53 -7.83
C ALA A 241 -7.98 -21.97 -6.37
N GLU A 242 -7.05 -21.62 -5.50
CA GLU A 242 -7.10 -21.90 -4.05
C GLU A 242 -7.91 -20.85 -3.26
N MET A 243 -8.12 -19.67 -3.86
CA MET A 243 -8.80 -18.57 -3.20
C MET A 243 -10.31 -18.75 -3.18
N TYR A 244 -10.95 -18.18 -2.17
CA TYR A 244 -12.40 -18.13 -2.09
C TYR A 244 -13.00 -17.48 -3.34
N ARG A 245 -13.93 -18.16 -4.00
CA ARG A 245 -14.56 -17.64 -5.22
C ARG A 245 -15.38 -16.40 -4.89
N GLN A 246 -14.90 -15.25 -5.35
CA GLN A 246 -15.75 -14.07 -5.46
C GLN A 246 -16.49 -14.12 -6.80
N PRO A 247 -17.76 -13.70 -6.87
CA PRO A 247 -18.43 -13.51 -8.14
C PRO A 247 -17.69 -12.37 -8.89
N GLN A 248 -16.83 -12.74 -9.82
CA GLN A 248 -16.22 -11.75 -10.73
C GLN A 248 -17.29 -11.33 -11.75
N GLN A 249 -17.43 -10.04 -11.91
CA GLN A 249 -18.16 -9.49 -13.05
C GLN A 249 -17.21 -9.58 -14.23
N ASN A 250 -17.62 -10.25 -15.32
CA ASN A 250 -16.76 -10.47 -16.49
C ASN A 250 -16.52 -9.20 -17.32
N ALA A 251 -17.25 -8.13 -17.07
CA ALA A 251 -17.15 -6.88 -17.80
C ALA A 251 -16.59 -5.76 -16.94
N LEU A 252 -15.65 -4.98 -17.48
CA LEU A 252 -15.14 -3.78 -16.84
C LEU A 252 -16.28 -2.81 -16.50
N ASN A 253 -16.28 -2.28 -15.30
CA ASN A 253 -17.18 -1.19 -14.91
C ASN A 253 -16.77 0.13 -15.59
N SER A 254 -17.54 1.21 -15.40
CA SER A 254 -17.28 2.51 -16.03
C SER A 254 -15.91 3.07 -15.62
N GLN A 255 -15.57 2.99 -14.36
CA GLN A 255 -14.31 3.50 -13.82
C GLN A 255 -13.10 2.70 -14.33
N GLU A 256 -13.19 1.38 -14.39
CA GLU A 256 -12.13 0.54 -14.95
C GLU A 256 -11.89 0.83 -16.43
N ARG A 257 -12.93 1.12 -17.22
CA ARG A 257 -12.80 1.54 -18.63
C ARG A 257 -12.12 2.90 -18.76
N GLU A 258 -12.43 3.85 -17.88
CA GLU A 258 -11.76 5.15 -17.83
C GLU A 258 -10.27 4.98 -17.49
N TRP A 259 -9.95 4.21 -16.46
CA TRP A 259 -8.55 3.91 -16.10
C TRP A 259 -7.78 3.24 -17.23
N LEU A 260 -8.38 2.26 -17.90
CA LEU A 260 -7.76 1.59 -19.04
C LEU A 260 -7.44 2.58 -20.16
N SER A 261 -8.39 3.44 -20.53
CA SER A 261 -8.21 4.42 -21.59
C SER A 261 -7.23 5.53 -21.27
N PHE A 262 -7.12 5.90 -19.98
CA PHE A 262 -6.27 7.01 -19.54
C PHE A 262 -4.85 6.56 -19.20
N TYR A 263 -4.71 5.49 -18.43
CA TYR A 263 -3.42 5.03 -17.89
C TYR A 263 -2.77 3.92 -18.70
N LEU A 264 -3.53 2.97 -19.19
CA LEU A 264 -3.02 1.71 -19.74
C LEU A 264 -3.32 1.59 -21.25
N ARG A 265 -3.18 2.64 -22.01
CA ARG A 265 -3.50 2.65 -23.44
C ARG A 265 -3.01 1.38 -24.11
N PRO A 266 -3.92 0.49 -24.57
CA PRO A 266 -3.58 -0.79 -25.19
C PRO A 266 -2.90 -0.62 -26.53
#